data_fa20cb15886d74bd0cbb5f5b6e6d7fe5
#
_entry.id   fa20cb15886d74bd0cbb5f5b6e6d7fe5
#
_cell.length_a   1.000
_cell.length_b   1.000
_cell.length_c   1.000
_cell.angle_alpha   90.00
_cell.angle_beta   90.00
_cell.angle_gamma   90.00
#
_symmetry.space_group_name_H-M   'P 1'
#
loop_
_entity.id
_entity.type
_entity.pdbx_description
1 polymer ?
#
loop_
_entity_poly.entity_id
_entity_poly.type
_entity_poly.pdbx_seq_one_letter_code
_entity_poly.pdbx_strand_id
1 'polypeptide(L)'
;NKLVPGLSELIWVVPNTNGLPIYRIGIELGNKNRIDGEVIIRSIDWKGAPDNFEIKGMLMESIWKLKPMWLRAWVSSAKHFAPDFKWTLCCSHPEKNGVVTIGTRDWDNYSVSSSIDYSINDGGGLIIRARGHQRYYAGILKDKQAIILKNYDGEKTILSNISVPNGAKGKRDLNLKVVDNKISLGVDGNEVGLAEDDSFSSGGAGFFVEKGTILADGFLVQKT
;
A
#
# COMPACT_ATOMS: atom_id res chain seq x y z
N ASN A 1 -27.66 14.00 5.38
CA ASN A 1 -28.31 13.43 6.58
C ASN A 1 -28.56 14.57 7.56
N LYS A 2 -29.73 14.57 8.21
CA LYS A 2 -30.11 15.60 9.18
C LYS A 2 -29.82 15.09 10.59
N LEU A 3 -29.04 15.83 11.36
CA LEU A 3 -28.83 15.52 12.78
C LEU A 3 -30.10 15.84 13.57
N VAL A 4 -30.43 14.94 14.48
CA VAL A 4 -31.52 15.13 15.45
C VAL A 4 -30.93 15.14 16.86
N PRO A 5 -31.55 15.81 17.83
CA PRO A 5 -31.11 15.76 19.22
C PRO A 5 -31.03 14.31 19.72
N GLY A 6 -29.98 14.00 20.44
CA GLY A 6 -29.69 12.67 20.97
C GLY A 6 -28.53 11.97 20.24
N LEU A 7 -28.43 10.64 20.39
CA LEU A 7 -27.42 9.84 19.72
C LEU A 7 -27.84 9.54 18.29
N SER A 8 -27.01 9.90 17.35
CA SER A 8 -27.23 9.61 15.92
C SER A 8 -26.03 8.90 15.32
N GLU A 9 -26.26 7.93 14.44
CA GLU A 9 -25.25 7.31 13.60
C GLU A 9 -25.40 7.85 12.18
N LEU A 10 -24.28 8.32 11.62
CA LEU A 10 -24.23 8.81 10.25
C LEU A 10 -23.37 7.88 9.42
N ILE A 11 -23.98 7.23 8.45
CA ILE A 11 -23.27 6.39 7.48
C ILE A 11 -23.09 7.18 6.19
N TRP A 12 -21.84 7.27 5.76
CA TRP A 12 -21.49 7.86 4.48
C TRP A 12 -20.77 6.82 3.61
N VAL A 13 -21.36 6.56 2.44
CA VAL A 13 -20.70 5.72 1.42
C VAL A 13 -19.74 6.61 0.65
N VAL A 14 -18.45 6.28 0.73
CA VAL A 14 -17.40 7.03 0.03
C VAL A 14 -17.56 6.82 -1.48
N PRO A 15 -17.72 7.88 -2.28
CA PRO A 15 -17.77 7.74 -3.73
C PRO A 15 -16.39 7.30 -4.28
N ASN A 16 -16.36 6.86 -5.53
CA ASN A 16 -15.08 6.58 -6.19
C ASN A 16 -14.26 7.88 -6.25
N THR A 17 -13.11 7.87 -5.59
CA THR A 17 -12.18 9.00 -5.52
C THR A 17 -11.09 8.94 -6.58
N ASN A 18 -11.15 7.99 -7.51
CA ASN A 18 -10.11 7.74 -8.52
C ASN A 18 -8.70 7.58 -7.90
N GLY A 19 -8.63 6.89 -6.77
CA GLY A 19 -7.39 6.67 -6.04
C GLY A 19 -6.92 7.86 -5.19
N LEU A 20 -7.66 8.95 -5.13
CA LEU A 20 -7.34 10.08 -4.26
C LEU A 20 -7.75 9.78 -2.82
N PRO A 21 -6.88 10.01 -1.84
CA PRO A 21 -7.21 9.82 -0.43
C PRO A 21 -8.22 10.85 0.06
N ILE A 22 -9.06 10.44 1.00
CA ILE A 22 -9.85 11.37 1.79
C ILE A 22 -8.91 12.11 2.73
N TYR A 23 -8.80 13.42 2.55
CA TYR A 23 -7.87 14.25 3.33
C TYR A 23 -8.51 14.81 4.60
N ARG A 24 -9.81 15.09 4.54
CA ARG A 24 -10.56 15.63 5.68
C ARG A 24 -11.97 15.05 5.71
N ILE A 25 -12.40 14.76 6.91
CA ILE A 25 -13.80 14.49 7.24
C ILE A 25 -14.20 15.53 8.29
N GLY A 26 -15.39 16.11 8.12
CA GLY A 26 -15.91 17.10 9.05
C GLY A 26 -17.42 17.09 9.11
N ILE A 27 -17.97 17.73 10.12
CA ILE A 27 -19.38 18.00 10.25
C ILE A 27 -19.58 19.50 10.06
N GLU A 28 -20.41 19.87 9.12
CA GLU A 28 -20.86 21.26 8.94
C GLU A 28 -22.26 21.40 9.51
N LEU A 29 -22.41 22.32 10.42
CA LEU A 29 -23.72 22.71 10.98
C LEU A 29 -24.20 23.98 10.27
N GLY A 30 -25.14 23.79 9.35
CA GLY A 30 -25.72 24.88 8.58
C GLY A 30 -27.16 25.12 8.94
N ASN A 31 -27.52 26.36 9.28
CA ASN A 31 -28.89 26.88 9.35
C ASN A 31 -28.88 28.36 8.99
N LYS A 32 -30.03 28.88 8.54
CA LYS A 32 -30.20 30.32 8.26
C LYS A 32 -30.13 31.19 9.52
N ASN A 33 -30.31 30.60 10.69
CA ASN A 33 -30.26 31.28 11.99
C ASN A 33 -29.07 30.76 12.80
N ARG A 34 -28.57 31.61 13.72
CA ARG A 34 -27.57 31.18 14.71
C ARG A 34 -28.11 29.99 15.50
N ILE A 35 -27.28 28.96 15.62
CA ILE A 35 -27.56 27.74 16.39
C ILE A 35 -26.66 27.78 17.62
N ASP A 36 -27.24 27.66 18.79
CA ASP A 36 -26.52 27.40 20.03
C ASP A 36 -26.70 25.91 20.35
N GLY A 37 -25.59 25.22 20.56
CA GLY A 37 -25.60 23.81 20.89
C GLY A 37 -24.21 23.20 20.84
N GLU A 38 -24.12 21.94 21.24
CA GLU A 38 -22.87 21.14 21.25
C GLU A 38 -23.06 19.87 20.42
N VAL A 39 -22.06 19.52 19.66
CA VAL A 39 -21.99 18.25 18.95
C VAL A 39 -20.76 17.50 19.43
N ILE A 40 -20.98 16.34 20.03
CA ILE A 40 -19.93 15.46 20.51
C ILE A 40 -19.78 14.30 19.54
N ILE A 41 -18.61 14.20 18.90
CA ILE A 41 -18.26 13.03 18.08
C ILE A 41 -17.71 11.95 19.02
N ARG A 42 -18.45 10.85 19.17
CA ARG A 42 -18.02 9.72 20.01
C ARG A 42 -17.04 8.79 19.33
N SER A 43 -17.25 8.55 18.03
CA SER A 43 -16.37 7.71 17.21
C SER A 43 -16.48 8.11 15.74
N ILE A 44 -15.40 7.89 15.03
CA ILE A 44 -15.35 7.86 13.56
C ILE A 44 -14.69 6.56 13.19
N ASP A 45 -15.37 5.75 12.42
CA ASP A 45 -14.86 4.46 11.95
C ASP A 45 -15.04 4.35 10.44
N TRP A 46 -14.28 3.50 9.81
CA TRP A 46 -14.35 3.23 8.37
C TRP A 46 -14.07 1.75 8.11
N LYS A 47 -14.68 1.22 7.08
CA LYS A 47 -14.50 -0.16 6.65
C LYS A 47 -14.63 -0.29 5.14
N GLY A 48 -14.17 -1.43 4.63
CA GLY A 48 -14.25 -1.79 3.22
C GLY A 48 -12.90 -1.77 2.52
N ALA A 49 -12.88 -2.36 1.35
CA ALA A 49 -11.72 -2.42 0.46
C ALA A 49 -12.14 -1.94 -0.92
N PRO A 50 -11.26 -1.29 -1.70
CA PRO A 50 -11.56 -0.95 -3.07
C PRO A 50 -11.54 -2.21 -3.95
N ASP A 51 -12.44 -2.29 -4.93
CA ASP A 51 -12.38 -3.35 -5.94
C ASP A 51 -11.16 -3.18 -6.84
N ASN A 52 -10.77 -1.93 -7.07
CA ASN A 52 -9.58 -1.54 -7.82
C ASN A 52 -9.03 -0.22 -7.27
N PHE A 53 -7.73 -0.18 -7.01
CA PHE A 53 -7.01 1.01 -6.59
C PHE A 53 -5.72 1.11 -7.41
N GLU A 54 -5.58 2.18 -8.18
CA GLU A 54 -4.45 2.35 -9.08
C GLU A 54 -3.81 3.73 -8.90
N ILE A 55 -2.47 3.73 -8.80
CA ILE A 55 -1.65 4.92 -8.94
C ILE A 55 -0.79 4.72 -10.18
N LYS A 56 -1.03 5.50 -11.21
CA LYS A 56 -0.31 5.49 -12.49
C LYS A 56 0.29 6.84 -12.78
N GLY A 57 1.53 6.80 -13.23
CA GLY A 57 2.23 7.91 -13.84
C GLY A 57 2.31 9.16 -12.95
N MET A 58 3.32 9.95 -13.12
CA MET A 58 3.34 11.29 -12.57
C MET A 58 2.78 12.25 -13.60
N LEU A 59 1.70 12.92 -13.26
CA LEU A 59 1.33 14.14 -13.96
C LEU A 59 2.42 15.16 -13.62
N MET A 60 3.28 15.42 -14.56
CA MET A 60 4.44 16.33 -14.46
C MET A 60 4.10 17.73 -13.94
N GLU A 61 2.83 18.13 -13.99
CA GLU A 61 2.35 19.42 -13.51
C GLU A 61 2.58 19.66 -12.00
N SER A 62 2.88 18.62 -11.22
CA SER A 62 2.96 18.72 -9.77
C SER A 62 4.34 18.73 -9.16
N ILE A 63 5.44 18.59 -9.92
CA ILE A 63 6.81 18.57 -9.36
C ILE A 63 7.13 19.87 -8.61
N TRP A 64 6.61 20.98 -9.08
CA TRP A 64 6.86 22.32 -8.54
C TRP A 64 5.72 22.82 -7.63
N LYS A 65 4.64 22.06 -7.54
CA LYS A 65 3.52 22.34 -6.65
C LYS A 65 3.52 21.30 -5.52
N LEU A 66 2.95 21.67 -4.36
CA LEU A 66 2.81 20.87 -3.14
C LEU A 66 2.84 19.36 -3.36
N LYS A 67 3.55 18.63 -2.48
CA LYS A 67 3.59 17.15 -2.50
C LYS A 67 2.22 16.58 -2.87
N PRO A 68 2.14 15.66 -3.84
CA PRO A 68 0.86 15.12 -4.31
C PRO A 68 0.00 14.65 -3.15
N MET A 69 -1.27 14.96 -3.19
CA MET A 69 -2.20 14.63 -2.09
C MET A 69 -2.24 13.14 -1.78
N TRP A 70 -2.09 12.29 -2.79
CA TRP A 70 -2.10 10.84 -2.63
C TRP A 70 -0.96 10.30 -1.75
N LEU A 71 0.18 10.99 -1.67
CA LEU A 71 1.27 10.61 -0.75
C LEU A 71 0.83 10.63 0.72
N ARG A 72 -0.17 11.42 1.06
CA ARG A 72 -0.66 11.53 2.45
C ARG A 72 -1.41 10.31 2.94
N ALA A 73 -1.86 9.45 2.04
CA ALA A 73 -2.49 8.17 2.39
C ALA A 73 -1.47 7.09 2.74
N TRP A 74 -0.19 7.32 2.46
CA TRP A 74 0.87 6.36 2.69
C TRP A 74 1.56 6.57 4.03
N VAL A 75 1.81 5.47 4.72
CA VAL A 75 2.62 5.42 5.94
C VAL A 75 3.99 4.88 5.56
N SER A 76 5.05 5.62 5.90
CA SER A 76 6.41 5.30 5.44
C SER A 76 7.40 5.24 6.60
N SER A 77 8.22 4.17 6.62
CA SER A 77 9.47 4.09 7.38
C SER A 77 10.70 4.23 6.47
N ALA A 78 10.50 4.35 5.16
CA ALA A 78 11.57 4.66 4.24
C ALA A 78 12.15 6.05 4.50
N LYS A 79 13.44 6.23 4.25
CA LYS A 79 14.10 7.54 4.41
C LYS A 79 13.60 8.55 3.39
N HIS A 80 13.28 8.07 2.19
CA HIS A 80 12.69 8.86 1.12
C HIS A 80 11.56 8.08 0.46
N PHE A 81 10.42 8.71 0.28
CA PHE A 81 9.30 8.21 -0.49
C PHE A 81 8.61 9.39 -1.18
N ALA A 82 8.69 9.44 -2.48
CA ALA A 82 8.17 10.53 -3.29
C ALA A 82 8.00 10.09 -4.76
N PRO A 83 7.23 10.82 -5.57
CA PRO A 83 7.32 10.72 -7.02
C PRO A 83 8.73 11.07 -7.50
N ASP A 84 9.13 10.46 -8.60
CA ASP A 84 10.38 10.77 -9.29
C ASP A 84 10.09 11.27 -10.72
N PHE A 85 11.10 11.90 -11.36
CA PHE A 85 10.95 12.50 -12.67
C PHE A 85 10.51 11.55 -13.79
N LYS A 86 10.91 10.28 -13.70
CA LYS A 86 10.60 9.26 -14.71
C LYS A 86 9.70 8.14 -14.17
N TRP A 87 9.49 8.09 -12.86
CA TRP A 87 8.84 6.98 -12.19
C TRP A 87 7.68 7.47 -11.35
N THR A 88 6.64 6.66 -11.26
CA THR A 88 5.51 6.99 -10.39
C THR A 88 5.94 7.18 -8.95
N LEU A 89 6.85 6.32 -8.48
CA LEU A 89 7.29 6.26 -7.10
C LEU A 89 8.78 5.99 -7.00
N CYS A 90 9.45 6.68 -6.10
CA CYS A 90 10.79 6.39 -5.63
C CYS A 90 10.73 6.09 -4.14
N CYS A 91 11.24 4.92 -3.74
CA CYS A 91 11.32 4.52 -2.33
C CYS A 91 12.76 4.14 -2.00
N SER A 92 13.36 4.80 -0.99
CA SER A 92 14.74 4.50 -0.63
C SER A 92 14.99 4.47 0.87
N HIS A 93 15.92 3.59 1.26
CA HIS A 93 16.52 3.56 2.58
C HIS A 93 18.01 3.18 2.46
N PRO A 94 18.96 4.08 2.79
CA PRO A 94 20.38 3.86 2.50
C PRO A 94 21.03 2.78 3.35
N GLU A 95 20.53 2.53 4.57
CA GLU A 95 21.20 1.68 5.54
C GLU A 95 20.38 0.46 5.99
N LYS A 96 19.06 0.54 5.88
CA LYS A 96 18.11 -0.45 6.42
C LYS A 96 17.01 -0.76 5.42
N ASN A 97 16.09 -1.59 5.87
CA ASN A 97 14.85 -1.83 5.14
C ASN A 97 13.90 -0.64 5.30
N GLY A 98 13.32 -0.20 4.20
CA GLY A 98 12.22 0.73 4.16
C GLY A 98 10.92 0.03 3.84
N VAL A 99 9.86 0.39 4.54
CA VAL A 99 8.50 -0.12 4.33
C VAL A 99 7.58 1.07 4.11
N VAL A 100 6.78 0.99 3.07
CA VAL A 100 5.79 2.02 2.72
C VAL A 100 4.47 1.33 2.44
N THR A 101 3.42 1.69 3.16
CA THR A 101 2.13 1.01 3.08
C THR A 101 0.96 1.96 2.93
N ILE A 102 -0.09 1.47 2.28
CA ILE A 102 -1.39 2.11 2.11
C ILE A 102 -2.49 1.08 2.34
N GLY A 103 -3.68 1.52 2.67
CA GLY A 103 -4.86 0.69 2.82
C GLY A 103 -5.29 0.52 4.27
N THR A 104 -6.34 -0.25 4.44
CA THR A 104 -6.98 -0.51 5.73
C THR A 104 -6.82 -1.97 6.16
N ARG A 105 -7.31 -2.29 7.35
CA ARG A 105 -7.31 -3.66 7.86
C ARG A 105 -8.36 -4.57 7.21
N ASP A 106 -9.20 -4.02 6.34
CA ASP A 106 -10.32 -4.76 5.72
C ASP A 106 -9.96 -5.38 4.36
N TRP A 107 -8.76 -5.11 3.83
CA TRP A 107 -8.32 -5.70 2.57
C TRP A 107 -7.91 -7.15 2.82
N ASP A 108 -8.68 -8.09 2.30
CA ASP A 108 -8.50 -9.52 2.55
C ASP A 108 -7.90 -10.28 1.35
N ASN A 109 -8.67 -10.48 0.28
CA ASN A 109 -8.25 -11.23 -0.91
C ASN A 109 -8.01 -10.26 -2.06
N TYR A 110 -6.75 -10.08 -2.43
CA TYR A 110 -6.36 -9.13 -3.47
C TYR A 110 -4.97 -9.45 -4.04
N SER A 111 -4.66 -8.80 -5.13
CA SER A 111 -3.32 -8.76 -5.71
C SER A 111 -2.77 -7.35 -5.75
N VAL A 112 -1.47 -7.25 -5.70
CA VAL A 112 -0.71 -5.99 -5.86
C VAL A 112 0.26 -6.16 -6.99
N SER A 113 0.31 -5.20 -7.91
CA SER A 113 1.23 -5.20 -9.04
C SER A 113 1.98 -3.89 -9.18
N SER A 114 3.22 -3.98 -9.60
CA SER A 114 4.05 -2.83 -9.95
C SER A 114 5.23 -3.27 -10.83
N SER A 115 5.67 -2.42 -11.73
CA SER A 115 6.96 -2.56 -12.41
C SER A 115 8.04 -1.88 -11.57
N ILE A 116 9.04 -2.63 -11.13
CA ILE A 116 10.09 -2.14 -10.24
C ILE A 116 11.45 -2.22 -10.93
N ASP A 117 12.21 -1.11 -10.90
CA ASP A 117 13.60 -1.08 -11.33
C ASP A 117 14.53 -1.31 -10.14
N TYR A 118 15.43 -2.27 -10.32
CA TYR A 118 16.37 -2.79 -9.32
C TYR A 118 17.82 -2.31 -9.53
N SER A 119 18.03 -1.22 -10.25
CA SER A 119 19.37 -0.78 -10.64
C SER A 119 20.23 -0.28 -9.47
N ILE A 120 19.64 0.11 -8.35
CA ILE A 120 20.34 0.81 -7.24
C ILE A 120 19.93 0.26 -5.87
N ASN A 121 19.77 -1.05 -5.72
CA ASN A 121 19.39 -1.64 -4.42
C ASN A 121 19.89 -3.06 -4.25
N ASP A 122 19.87 -3.55 -3.01
CA ASP A 122 20.20 -4.94 -2.66
C ASP A 122 18.99 -5.88 -2.82
N GLY A 123 17.78 -5.32 -2.96
CA GLY A 123 16.54 -6.04 -3.13
C GLY A 123 15.32 -5.19 -2.78
N GLY A 124 14.16 -5.70 -3.14
CA GLY A 124 12.90 -5.02 -2.85
C GLY A 124 11.70 -5.71 -3.50
N GLY A 125 10.53 -5.16 -3.29
CA GLY A 125 9.32 -5.72 -3.85
C GLY A 125 8.03 -5.16 -3.24
N LEU A 126 7.02 -6.00 -3.20
CA LEU A 126 5.66 -5.66 -2.83
C LEU A 126 5.31 -6.20 -1.44
N ILE A 127 4.40 -5.52 -0.77
CA ILE A 127 3.86 -5.90 0.54
C ILE A 127 2.36 -6.13 0.40
N ILE A 128 1.87 -7.14 1.10
CA ILE A 128 0.44 -7.44 1.29
C ILE A 128 0.12 -7.68 2.76
N ARG A 129 -1.17 -7.55 3.10
CA ARG A 129 -1.72 -7.76 4.45
C ARG A 129 -0.95 -7.04 5.55
N ALA A 130 -0.50 -5.81 5.25
CA ALA A 130 0.20 -4.99 6.23
C ALA A 130 -0.74 -4.54 7.35
N ARG A 131 -0.39 -4.88 8.58
CA ARG A 131 -1.01 -4.39 9.82
C ARG A 131 -0.09 -3.44 10.58
N GLY A 132 0.82 -2.82 9.85
CA GLY A 132 1.88 -1.95 10.33
C GLY A 132 3.24 -2.37 9.74
N HIS A 133 4.29 -1.60 10.04
CA HIS A 133 5.61 -1.83 9.45
C HIS A 133 6.37 -3.03 10.01
N GLN A 134 5.82 -3.70 11.01
CA GLN A 134 6.40 -4.91 11.59
C GLN A 134 5.52 -6.16 11.44
N ARG A 135 4.36 -6.05 10.74
CA ARG A 135 3.42 -7.16 10.52
C ARG A 135 2.91 -7.14 9.09
N TYR A 136 3.50 -7.95 8.24
CA TYR A 136 3.14 -8.03 6.82
C TYR A 136 3.74 -9.27 6.16
N TYR A 137 3.24 -9.59 4.96
CA TYR A 137 3.95 -10.44 4.01
C TYR A 137 4.59 -9.57 2.94
N ALA A 138 5.74 -10.00 2.43
CA ALA A 138 6.39 -9.36 1.29
C ALA A 138 6.83 -10.38 0.25
N GLY A 139 6.62 -10.06 -1.02
CA GLY A 139 7.20 -10.73 -2.16
C GLY A 139 8.30 -9.86 -2.74
N ILE A 140 9.53 -10.32 -2.66
CA ILE A 140 10.71 -9.53 -3.01
C ILE A 140 11.59 -10.25 -4.02
N LEU A 141 12.29 -9.47 -4.83
CA LEU A 141 13.46 -9.93 -5.57
C LEU A 141 14.73 -9.46 -4.87
N LYS A 142 15.65 -10.39 -4.67
CA LYS A 142 16.98 -10.13 -4.13
C LYS A 142 18.00 -11.03 -4.82
N ASP A 143 19.07 -10.45 -5.34
CA ASP A 143 20.05 -11.19 -6.14
C ASP A 143 19.36 -11.97 -7.28
N LYS A 144 19.48 -13.29 -7.28
CA LYS A 144 18.81 -14.20 -8.22
C LYS A 144 17.64 -14.96 -7.60
N GLN A 145 17.03 -14.41 -6.56
CA GLN A 145 15.99 -15.08 -5.80
C GLN A 145 14.68 -14.28 -5.79
N ALA A 146 13.57 -15.00 -5.92
CA ALA A 146 12.23 -14.53 -5.59
C ALA A 146 11.85 -15.12 -4.23
N ILE A 147 11.55 -14.24 -3.28
CA ILE A 147 11.35 -14.61 -1.87
C ILE A 147 9.97 -14.14 -1.44
N ILE A 148 9.20 -15.05 -0.84
CA ILE A 148 8.04 -14.67 -0.04
C ILE A 148 8.46 -14.75 1.43
N LEU A 149 8.33 -13.65 2.15
CA LEU A 149 8.64 -13.59 3.56
C LEU A 149 7.45 -13.07 4.39
N LYS A 150 7.41 -13.51 5.62
CA LYS A 150 6.59 -12.95 6.69
C LYS A 150 7.46 -12.11 7.62
N ASN A 151 7.01 -10.92 7.96
CA ASN A 151 7.51 -10.17 9.09
C ASN A 151 6.47 -10.16 10.21
N TYR A 152 6.79 -10.75 11.34
CA TYR A 152 5.93 -10.79 12.51
C TYR A 152 6.65 -10.16 13.69
N ASP A 153 6.22 -8.96 14.10
CA ASP A 153 6.81 -8.15 15.18
C ASP A 153 8.32 -7.89 15.02
N GLY A 154 8.77 -7.75 13.76
CA GLY A 154 10.16 -7.50 13.42
C GLY A 154 10.97 -8.76 13.10
N GLU A 155 10.49 -9.93 13.45
CA GLU A 155 11.07 -11.21 13.05
C GLU A 155 10.67 -11.59 11.62
N LYS A 156 11.67 -11.85 10.78
CA LYS A 156 11.47 -12.24 9.39
C LYS A 156 11.62 -13.74 9.21
N THR A 157 10.58 -14.37 8.67
CA THR A 157 10.57 -15.78 8.29
C THR A 157 10.43 -15.90 6.77
N ILE A 158 11.30 -16.64 6.13
CA ILE A 158 11.19 -16.97 4.71
C ILE A 158 10.17 -18.10 4.56
N LEU A 159 9.11 -17.86 3.82
CA LEU A 159 8.05 -18.82 3.52
C LEU A 159 8.31 -19.55 2.19
N SER A 160 8.92 -18.88 1.22
CA SER A 160 9.29 -19.43 -0.08
C SER A 160 10.55 -18.73 -0.60
N ASN A 161 11.44 -19.47 -1.23
CA ASN A 161 12.66 -18.93 -1.83
C ASN A 161 13.01 -19.73 -3.10
N ILE A 162 12.86 -19.09 -4.24
CA ILE A 162 13.01 -19.71 -5.56
C ILE A 162 14.03 -18.94 -6.39
N SER A 163 14.92 -19.66 -7.07
CA SER A 163 15.86 -19.06 -8.01
C SER A 163 15.11 -18.61 -9.28
N VAL A 164 15.34 -17.38 -9.68
CA VAL A 164 14.73 -16.80 -10.89
C VAL A 164 15.79 -16.25 -11.85
N PRO A 165 15.61 -16.45 -13.15
CA PRO A 165 16.52 -15.88 -14.14
C PRO A 165 16.59 -14.36 -13.98
N ASN A 166 17.78 -13.78 -14.15
CA ASN A 166 18.06 -12.34 -14.04
C ASN A 166 17.79 -11.72 -12.66
N GLY A 167 17.05 -12.37 -11.76
CA GLY A 167 16.82 -11.92 -10.38
C GLY A 167 16.39 -10.45 -10.27
N ALA A 168 16.99 -9.75 -9.31
CA ALA A 168 16.79 -8.32 -9.05
C ALA A 168 17.70 -7.48 -9.97
N LYS A 169 17.46 -7.47 -11.28
CA LYS A 169 18.21 -6.69 -12.26
C LYS A 169 17.29 -5.99 -13.25
N GLY A 170 17.52 -4.68 -13.45
CA GLY A 170 16.74 -3.84 -14.35
C GLY A 170 15.28 -3.77 -13.94
N LYS A 171 14.41 -3.46 -14.88
CA LYS A 171 12.97 -3.34 -14.65
C LYS A 171 12.32 -4.73 -14.67
N ARG A 172 11.55 -5.05 -13.64
CA ARG A 172 10.80 -6.32 -13.48
C ARG A 172 9.36 -6.03 -13.10
N ASP A 173 8.46 -6.76 -13.68
CA ASP A 173 7.04 -6.69 -13.36
C ASP A 173 6.73 -7.68 -12.24
N LEU A 174 6.32 -7.17 -11.07
CA LEU A 174 5.94 -7.97 -9.93
C LEU A 174 4.44 -8.00 -9.73
N ASN A 175 3.94 -9.17 -9.37
CA ASN A 175 2.59 -9.37 -8.88
C ASN A 175 2.64 -10.21 -7.59
N LEU A 176 2.11 -9.68 -6.50
CA LEU A 176 1.98 -10.40 -5.23
C LEU A 176 0.50 -10.52 -4.91
N LYS A 177 0.02 -11.76 -4.84
CA LYS A 177 -1.40 -12.06 -4.66
C LYS A 177 -1.64 -12.86 -3.39
N VAL A 178 -2.75 -12.61 -2.75
CA VAL A 178 -3.23 -13.41 -1.63
C VAL A 178 -4.72 -13.75 -1.78
N VAL A 179 -5.03 -15.03 -1.60
CA VAL A 179 -6.40 -15.55 -1.53
C VAL A 179 -6.47 -16.53 -0.36
N ASP A 180 -7.33 -16.24 0.59
CA ASP A 180 -7.39 -16.95 1.87
C ASP A 180 -6.01 -17.00 2.57
N ASN A 181 -5.41 -18.16 2.74
CA ASN A 181 -4.07 -18.31 3.31
C ASN A 181 -2.98 -18.55 2.27
N LYS A 182 -3.34 -18.52 0.97
CA LYS A 182 -2.40 -18.79 -0.13
C LYS A 182 -1.82 -17.49 -0.66
N ILE A 183 -0.50 -17.42 -0.71
CA ILE A 183 0.27 -16.29 -1.20
C ILE A 183 1.05 -16.73 -2.43
N SER A 184 0.92 -15.99 -3.53
CA SER A 184 1.71 -16.24 -4.73
C SER A 184 2.47 -14.99 -5.17
N LEU A 185 3.69 -15.21 -5.65
CA LEU A 185 4.57 -14.20 -6.21
C LEU A 185 4.79 -14.47 -7.70
N GLY A 186 4.38 -13.53 -8.52
CA GLY A 186 4.62 -13.50 -9.95
C GLY A 186 5.74 -12.53 -10.32
N VAL A 187 6.53 -12.92 -11.31
CA VAL A 187 7.61 -12.09 -11.89
C VAL A 187 7.53 -12.19 -13.40
N ASP A 188 7.41 -11.04 -14.07
CA ASP A 188 7.30 -10.92 -15.54
C ASP A 188 6.21 -11.84 -16.12
N GLY A 189 5.06 -11.87 -15.47
CA GLY A 189 3.89 -12.66 -15.89
C GLY A 189 3.93 -14.15 -15.52
N ASN A 190 5.01 -14.65 -14.93
CA ASN A 190 5.13 -16.04 -14.49
C ASN A 190 5.01 -16.13 -12.97
N GLU A 191 4.19 -17.06 -12.47
CA GLU A 191 4.15 -17.39 -11.06
C GLU A 191 5.42 -18.16 -10.69
N VAL A 192 6.21 -17.60 -9.78
CA VAL A 192 7.52 -18.13 -9.41
C VAL A 192 7.62 -18.59 -7.96
N GLY A 193 6.72 -18.15 -7.10
CA GLY A 193 6.75 -18.48 -5.69
C GLY A 193 5.35 -18.73 -5.12
N LEU A 194 5.23 -19.74 -4.26
CA LEU A 194 4.01 -20.08 -3.53
C LEU A 194 4.32 -20.28 -2.05
N ALA A 195 3.41 -19.85 -1.20
CA ALA A 195 3.45 -20.07 0.24
C ALA A 195 2.03 -20.15 0.81
N GLU A 196 1.90 -20.77 1.96
CA GLU A 196 0.67 -20.77 2.76
C GLU A 196 1.01 -20.29 4.18
N ASP A 197 0.28 -19.30 4.66
CA ASP A 197 0.40 -18.80 6.04
C ASP A 197 -0.87 -18.02 6.42
N ASP A 198 -1.37 -18.22 7.63
CA ASP A 198 -2.61 -17.65 8.15
C ASP A 198 -2.41 -16.60 9.24
N SER A 199 -1.17 -16.17 9.49
CA SER A 199 -0.84 -15.21 10.56
C SER A 199 -1.55 -13.87 10.38
N PHE A 200 -1.78 -13.45 9.14
CA PHE A 200 -2.52 -12.22 8.81
C PHE A 200 -3.63 -12.53 7.81
N SER A 201 -4.88 -12.38 8.23
CA SER A 201 -6.06 -12.60 7.38
C SER A 201 -6.38 -11.41 6.46
N SER A 202 -5.91 -10.20 6.81
CA SER A 202 -6.21 -8.96 6.09
C SER A 202 -5.19 -7.88 6.42
N GLY A 203 -5.18 -6.79 5.66
CA GLY A 203 -4.31 -5.63 5.86
C GLY A 203 -3.98 -4.91 4.56
N GLY A 204 -3.33 -3.77 4.65
CA GLY A 204 -2.95 -2.94 3.51
C GLY A 204 -1.84 -3.52 2.65
N ALA A 205 -1.49 -2.77 1.61
CA ALA A 205 -0.49 -3.14 0.62
C ALA A 205 0.63 -2.09 0.55
N GLY A 206 1.73 -2.39 -0.14
CA GLY A 206 2.80 -1.40 -0.26
C GLY A 206 4.08 -1.90 -0.90
N PHE A 207 5.17 -1.18 -0.59
CA PHE A 207 6.51 -1.47 -1.08
C PHE A 207 7.47 -1.81 0.06
N PHE A 208 8.40 -2.68 -0.25
CA PHE A 208 9.55 -3.02 0.56
C PHE A 208 10.83 -2.70 -0.22
N VAL A 209 11.77 -2.00 0.40
CA VAL A 209 13.11 -1.80 -0.13
C VAL A 209 14.13 -2.31 0.88
N GLU A 210 15.07 -3.12 0.42
CA GLU A 210 16.22 -3.56 1.21
C GLU A 210 17.43 -2.76 0.75
N LYS A 211 17.90 -1.88 1.61
CA LYS A 211 19.09 -1.04 1.40
C LYS A 211 19.28 -0.54 -0.03
N GLY A 212 19.14 0.73 -0.24
CA GLY A 212 19.21 1.36 -1.57
C GLY A 212 17.90 1.98 -2.01
N THR A 213 17.62 1.95 -3.28
CA THR A 213 16.48 2.62 -3.91
C THR A 213 15.78 1.69 -4.88
N ILE A 214 14.46 1.55 -4.76
CA ILE A 214 13.60 1.01 -5.80
C ILE A 214 12.86 2.16 -6.50
N LEU A 215 12.75 2.06 -7.81
CA LEU A 215 11.96 2.95 -8.64
C LEU A 215 10.77 2.15 -9.18
N ALA A 216 9.57 2.57 -8.86
CA ALA A 216 8.36 1.85 -9.22
C ALA A 216 7.53 2.63 -10.23
N ASP A 217 7.05 1.92 -11.25
CA ASP A 217 6.16 2.46 -12.28
C ASP A 217 4.78 1.85 -12.11
N GLY A 218 3.88 2.66 -11.56
CA GLY A 218 2.54 2.24 -11.19
C GLY A 218 2.47 1.45 -9.88
N PHE A 219 1.29 1.43 -9.31
CA PHE A 219 0.91 0.61 -8.16
C PHE A 219 -0.57 0.27 -8.31
N LEU A 220 -0.86 -0.99 -8.50
CA LEU A 220 -2.21 -1.48 -8.74
C LEU A 220 -2.58 -2.50 -7.66
N VAL A 221 -3.70 -2.27 -6.99
CA VAL A 221 -4.34 -3.23 -6.09
C VAL A 221 -5.66 -3.66 -6.71
N GLN A 222 -5.89 -4.94 -6.83
CA GLN A 222 -7.13 -5.50 -7.40
C GLN A 222 -7.69 -6.57 -6.47
N LYS A 223 -8.96 -6.48 -6.17
CA LYS A 223 -9.69 -7.53 -5.47
C LYS A 223 -9.72 -8.80 -6.34
N THR A 224 -9.56 -9.97 -5.71
CA THR A 224 -9.53 -11.27 -6.38
C THR A 224 -10.69 -12.15 -5.97
#